data_d9bc23cc22a3460f317d2ad18e03bc96
#
_entry.id   d9bc23cc22a3460f317d2ad18e03bc96
#
_cell.length_a   1.000
_cell.length_b   1.000
_cell.length_c   1.000
_cell.angle_alpha   90.00
_cell.angle_beta   90.00
_cell.angle_gamma   90.00
#
_symmetry.space_group_name_H-M   'P 1'
#
loop_
_entity.id
_entity.type
_entity.pdbx_description
1 polymer ?
#
loop_
_entity_poly.entity_id
_entity_poly.type
_entity_poly.pdbx_seq_one_letter_code
_entity_poly.pdbx_strand_id
1 'polypeptide(L)'
;MMNNETKNAFANMQNTFASATAESGGGTPWPAAGEHQCYLIGIHTDTGEFRQSDGQMFPSATIQFEYELCDDPDRPSPLQWRGAVFNLPTNPGQITLDGSKKRAEIEMNRLKGHLTVLLGSEPTNMVGALEQVSGMIQSDQAVVCNVRCNYREVGDRTYKTEYIRELLSGAAS
;
A
#
# COMPACT_ATOMS: atom_id res chain seq x y z
N MET A 1 -21.25 -4.06 -28.11
CA MET A 1 -21.47 -5.50 -28.32
C MET A 1 -20.51 -6.01 -29.39
N MET A 2 -19.78 -7.08 -29.10
CA MET A 2 -18.81 -7.66 -30.02
C MET A 2 -19.53 -8.28 -31.21
N ASN A 3 -19.06 -8.04 -32.43
CA ASN A 3 -19.57 -8.72 -33.63
C ASN A 3 -19.05 -10.18 -33.72
N ASN A 4 -19.62 -10.98 -34.60
CA ASN A 4 -19.28 -12.41 -34.72
C ASN A 4 -17.83 -12.64 -35.17
N GLU A 5 -17.29 -11.78 -36.01
CA GLU A 5 -15.91 -11.87 -36.49
C GLU A 5 -14.92 -11.68 -35.34
N THR A 6 -15.17 -10.70 -34.49
CA THR A 6 -14.36 -10.44 -33.28
C THR A 6 -14.47 -11.60 -32.29
N LYS A 7 -15.66 -12.13 -32.07
CA LYS A 7 -15.88 -13.31 -31.22
C LYS A 7 -15.09 -14.52 -31.69
N ASN A 8 -15.09 -14.77 -33.01
CA ASN A 8 -14.34 -15.88 -33.60
C ASN A 8 -12.83 -15.70 -33.42
N ALA A 9 -12.34 -14.47 -33.60
CA ALA A 9 -10.93 -14.16 -33.36
C ALA A 9 -10.51 -14.47 -31.94
N PHE A 10 -11.31 -14.06 -30.91
CA PHE A 10 -11.03 -14.40 -29.53
C PHE A 10 -11.17 -15.89 -29.23
N ALA A 11 -12.12 -16.58 -29.83
CA ALA A 11 -12.25 -18.03 -29.68
C ALA A 11 -10.99 -18.77 -30.15
N ASN A 12 -10.33 -18.28 -31.19
CA ASN A 12 -9.06 -18.85 -31.67
C ASN A 12 -7.90 -18.63 -30.70
N MET A 13 -7.99 -17.66 -29.81
CA MET A 13 -6.96 -17.37 -28.79
C MET A 13 -7.21 -18.09 -27.45
N GLN A 14 -8.31 -18.82 -27.33
CA GLN A 14 -8.75 -19.40 -26.05
C GLN A 14 -7.68 -20.29 -25.40
N ASN A 15 -7.00 -21.13 -26.17
CA ASN A 15 -5.97 -22.03 -25.63
C ASN A 15 -4.76 -21.25 -25.11
N THR A 16 -4.35 -20.21 -25.83
CA THR A 16 -3.25 -19.34 -25.42
C THR A 16 -3.63 -18.58 -24.15
N PHE A 17 -4.85 -18.05 -24.09
CA PHE A 17 -5.37 -17.36 -22.91
C PHE A 17 -5.43 -18.30 -21.70
N ALA A 18 -5.94 -19.51 -21.85
CA ALA A 18 -6.07 -20.48 -20.76
C ALA A 18 -4.71 -20.92 -20.20
N SER A 19 -3.67 -20.98 -21.06
CA SER A 19 -2.31 -21.36 -20.63
C SER A 19 -1.46 -20.19 -20.20
N ALA A 20 -1.92 -18.94 -20.39
CA ALA A 20 -1.20 -17.76 -19.95
C ALA A 20 -1.18 -17.68 -18.43
N THR A 21 -0.05 -17.27 -17.88
CA THR A 21 0.05 -16.95 -16.46
C THR A 21 -0.57 -15.58 -16.22
N ALA A 22 -1.53 -15.50 -15.30
CA ALA A 22 -2.11 -14.23 -14.90
C ALA A 22 -1.04 -13.37 -14.23
N GLU A 23 -0.51 -12.43 -14.98
CA GLU A 23 0.28 -11.36 -14.38
C GLU A 23 -0.71 -10.30 -13.90
N SER A 24 -0.79 -10.12 -12.58
CA SER A 24 -1.47 -8.97 -12.02
C SER A 24 -0.70 -7.74 -12.48
N GLY A 25 -1.19 -7.06 -13.44
CA GLY A 25 -0.68 -5.95 -14.26
C GLY A 25 0.36 -5.07 -13.67
N GLY A 26 1.43 -5.69 -13.50
CA GLY A 26 2.45 -5.20 -12.72
C GLY A 26 1.94 -4.50 -11.52
N GLY A 27 1.91 -5.04 -10.42
CA GLY A 27 1.94 -4.20 -9.25
C GLY A 27 2.73 -2.96 -9.64
N THR A 28 2.20 -1.79 -9.39
CA THR A 28 2.88 -0.53 -9.69
C THR A 28 4.35 -0.72 -9.34
N PRO A 29 5.29 -0.49 -10.26
CA PRO A 29 6.70 -0.75 -9.97
C PRO A 29 7.11 0.08 -8.76
N TRP A 30 7.70 -0.59 -7.80
CA TRP A 30 8.24 0.06 -6.62
C TRP A 30 9.63 0.62 -6.90
N PRO A 31 10.08 1.64 -6.15
CA PRO A 31 11.47 2.07 -6.17
C PRO A 31 12.40 0.94 -5.74
N ALA A 32 13.67 1.03 -6.07
CA ALA A 32 14.69 0.10 -5.59
C ALA A 32 14.75 0.08 -4.05
N ALA A 33 15.29 -0.99 -3.48
CA ALA A 33 15.52 -1.06 -2.03
C ALA A 33 16.38 0.12 -1.55
N GLY A 34 16.04 0.68 -0.39
CA GLY A 34 16.74 1.81 0.19
C GLY A 34 15.83 3.01 0.44
N GLU A 35 16.44 4.15 0.71
CA GLU A 35 15.72 5.39 0.99
C GLU A 35 15.52 6.21 -0.27
N HIS A 36 14.31 6.78 -0.39
CA HIS A 36 13.90 7.61 -1.52
C HIS A 36 13.14 8.83 -1.03
N GLN A 37 13.38 9.94 -1.68
CA GLN A 37 12.57 11.12 -1.47
C GLN A 37 11.30 11.02 -2.31
N CYS A 38 10.15 11.15 -1.67
CA CYS A 38 8.86 10.98 -2.31
C CYS A 38 7.88 12.08 -1.93
N TYR A 39 7.00 12.41 -2.87
CA TYR A 39 5.76 13.11 -2.53
C TYR A 39 4.76 12.09 -2.02
N LEU A 40 4.10 12.41 -0.91
CA LEU A 40 2.91 11.67 -0.48
C LEU A 40 1.70 12.28 -1.21
N ILE A 41 1.07 11.53 -2.09
CA ILE A 41 0.03 12.04 -2.98
C ILE A 41 -1.36 11.50 -2.70
N GLY A 42 -1.49 10.46 -1.89
CA GLY A 42 -2.80 9.91 -1.56
C GLY A 42 -2.80 8.92 -0.43
N ILE A 43 -3.97 8.72 0.14
CA ILE A 43 -4.30 7.63 1.05
C ILE A 43 -5.57 6.98 0.52
N HIS A 44 -5.49 5.67 0.32
CA HIS A 44 -6.61 4.87 -0.14
C HIS A 44 -7.11 3.99 1.00
N THR A 45 -8.41 3.99 1.23
CA THR A 45 -9.05 3.17 2.26
C THR A 45 -10.14 2.33 1.64
N ASP A 46 -10.29 1.11 2.14
CA ASP A 46 -11.32 0.19 1.69
C ASP A 46 -11.66 -0.80 2.80
N THR A 47 -12.69 -1.58 2.59
CA THR A 47 -13.00 -2.75 3.42
C THR A 47 -12.36 -3.98 2.81
N GLY A 48 -12.01 -4.94 3.65
CA GLY A 48 -11.38 -6.17 3.21
C GLY A 48 -11.62 -7.29 4.19
N GLU A 49 -10.81 -8.32 4.08
CA GLU A 49 -10.84 -9.47 4.95
C GLU A 49 -9.45 -9.76 5.50
N PHE A 50 -9.39 -10.06 6.79
CA PHE A 50 -8.18 -10.51 7.46
C PHE A 50 -8.26 -12.02 7.64
N ARG A 51 -7.31 -12.74 7.07
CA ARG A 51 -7.27 -14.20 7.13
C ARG A 51 -6.32 -14.69 8.20
N GLN A 52 -6.83 -15.46 9.15
CA GLN A 52 -6.01 -16.21 10.08
C GLN A 52 -5.26 -17.35 9.39
N SER A 53 -4.20 -17.84 10.02
CA SER A 53 -3.38 -18.93 9.47
C SER A 53 -4.16 -20.26 9.35
N ASP A 54 -5.27 -20.43 10.05
CA ASP A 54 -6.18 -21.57 9.90
C ASP A 54 -7.21 -21.42 8.77
N GLY A 55 -7.18 -20.27 8.08
CA GLY A 55 -8.10 -19.97 6.99
C GLY A 55 -9.35 -19.20 7.38
N GLN A 56 -9.62 -19.01 8.68
CA GLN A 56 -10.77 -18.25 9.14
C GLN A 56 -10.62 -16.78 8.74
N MET A 57 -11.71 -16.21 8.21
CA MET A 57 -11.73 -14.82 7.71
C MET A 57 -12.47 -13.91 8.67
N PHE A 58 -11.97 -12.70 8.83
CA PHE A 58 -12.59 -11.65 9.64
C PHE A 58 -12.69 -10.36 8.85
N PRO A 59 -13.72 -9.53 9.12
CA PRO A 59 -13.80 -8.22 8.49
C PRO A 59 -12.57 -7.36 8.82
N SER A 60 -12.09 -6.63 7.84
CA SER A 60 -10.96 -5.73 8.00
C SER A 60 -11.19 -4.40 7.31
N ALA A 61 -10.39 -3.43 7.70
CA ALA A 61 -10.19 -2.18 6.97
C ALA A 61 -8.79 -2.21 6.36
N THR A 62 -8.68 -1.72 5.13
CA THR A 62 -7.41 -1.61 4.44
C THR A 62 -7.04 -0.14 4.24
N ILE A 63 -5.78 0.17 4.40
CA ILE A 63 -5.22 1.51 4.20
C ILE A 63 -3.98 1.35 3.33
N GLN A 64 -3.83 2.23 2.35
CA GLN A 64 -2.69 2.21 1.46
C GLN A 64 -2.27 3.63 1.13
N PHE A 65 -1.00 3.94 1.34
CA PHE A 65 -0.43 5.23 0.97
C PHE A 65 0.02 5.21 -0.48
N GLU A 66 -0.10 6.33 -1.15
CA GLU A 66 0.35 6.49 -2.53
C GLU A 66 1.42 7.58 -2.59
N TYR A 67 2.48 7.26 -3.32
CA TYR A 67 3.68 8.09 -3.40
C TYR A 67 4.05 8.40 -4.85
N GLU A 68 4.76 9.49 -5.03
CA GLU A 68 5.43 9.82 -6.28
C GLU A 68 6.92 10.01 -6.00
N LEU A 69 7.74 9.24 -6.72
CA LEU A 69 9.19 9.31 -6.56
C LEU A 69 9.71 10.64 -7.12
N CYS A 70 10.53 11.35 -6.35
CA CYS A 70 11.08 12.64 -6.75
C CYS A 70 12.62 12.70 -6.74
N ASP A 71 13.28 11.57 -6.50
CA ASP A 71 14.75 11.50 -6.45
C ASP A 71 15.38 10.76 -7.64
N ASP A 72 14.60 10.40 -8.67
CA ASP A 72 15.12 9.72 -9.85
C ASP A 72 15.23 10.69 -11.05
N PRO A 73 16.44 11.25 -11.30
CA PRO A 73 16.63 12.19 -12.38
C PRO A 73 16.57 11.56 -13.78
N ASP A 74 16.65 10.24 -13.88
CA ASP A 74 16.71 9.52 -15.16
C ASP A 74 15.33 9.16 -15.70
N ARG A 75 14.27 9.43 -14.93
CA ARG A 75 12.90 9.16 -15.37
C ARG A 75 12.24 10.41 -15.95
N PRO A 76 11.82 10.36 -17.22
CA PRO A 76 11.11 11.48 -17.85
C PRO A 76 9.72 11.72 -17.23
N SER A 77 9.14 10.70 -16.61
CA SER A 77 7.91 10.82 -15.84
C SER A 77 8.15 10.30 -14.43
N PRO A 78 7.69 11.00 -13.39
CA PRO A 78 7.84 10.52 -12.02
C PRO A 78 7.15 9.16 -11.84
N LEU A 79 7.80 8.26 -11.10
CA LEU A 79 7.21 7.00 -10.72
C LEU A 79 6.16 7.24 -9.63
N GLN A 80 4.90 6.91 -9.93
CA GLN A 80 3.83 6.84 -8.93
C GLN A 80 3.66 5.40 -8.50
N TRP A 81 3.58 5.17 -7.19
CA TRP A 81 3.50 3.83 -6.65
C TRP A 81 2.69 3.80 -5.36
N ARG A 82 2.10 2.66 -5.09
CA ARG A 82 1.35 2.43 -3.85
C ARG A 82 2.18 1.61 -2.89
N GLY A 83 2.20 2.04 -1.64
CA GLY A 83 2.85 1.31 -0.56
C GLY A 83 2.15 0.00 -0.23
N ALA A 84 2.73 -0.74 0.70
CA ALA A 84 2.14 -1.98 1.17
C ALA A 84 0.80 -1.71 1.86
N VAL A 85 -0.16 -2.58 1.62
CA VAL A 85 -1.49 -2.47 2.23
C VAL A 85 -1.39 -2.76 3.73
N PHE A 86 -1.95 -1.87 4.54
CA PHE A 86 -2.25 -2.14 5.94
C PHE A 86 -3.59 -2.85 5.99
N ASN A 87 -3.60 -4.11 6.37
CA ASN A 87 -4.83 -4.89 6.53
C ASN A 87 -5.09 -5.09 8.02
N LEU A 88 -6.08 -4.35 8.52
CA LEU A 88 -6.35 -4.24 9.96
C LEU A 88 -7.70 -4.88 10.28
N PRO A 89 -7.73 -5.96 11.09
CA PRO A 89 -9.01 -6.52 11.51
C PRO A 89 -9.82 -5.46 12.28
N THR A 90 -11.10 -5.32 11.93
CA THR A 90 -11.98 -4.32 12.56
C THR A 90 -12.30 -4.66 14.01
N ASN A 91 -12.20 -5.92 14.37
CA ASN A 91 -12.38 -6.41 15.73
C ASN A 91 -11.23 -7.35 16.10
N PRO A 92 -10.08 -6.79 16.55
CA PRO A 92 -8.90 -7.61 16.87
C PRO A 92 -9.14 -8.65 17.94
N GLY A 93 -10.13 -8.45 18.83
CA GLY A 93 -10.47 -9.40 19.88
C GLY A 93 -11.02 -10.73 19.35
N GLN A 94 -11.47 -10.78 18.10
CA GLN A 94 -11.94 -12.00 17.46
C GLN A 94 -10.80 -12.91 16.98
N ILE A 95 -9.60 -12.37 16.82
CA ILE A 95 -8.42 -13.13 16.39
C ILE A 95 -8.00 -14.06 17.52
N THR A 96 -7.89 -15.34 17.25
CA THR A 96 -7.60 -16.37 18.27
C THR A 96 -6.19 -16.94 18.20
N LEU A 97 -5.55 -16.90 17.03
CA LEU A 97 -4.21 -17.47 16.83
C LEU A 97 -3.13 -16.44 17.11
N ASP A 98 -2.16 -16.81 17.93
CA ASP A 98 -1.10 -15.88 18.39
C ASP A 98 -0.30 -15.28 17.24
N GLY A 99 0.06 -16.05 16.23
CA GLY A 99 0.77 -15.56 15.04
C GLY A 99 -0.04 -14.54 14.27
N SER A 100 -1.35 -14.72 14.19
CA SER A 100 -2.27 -13.79 13.51
C SER A 100 -2.49 -12.51 14.33
N LYS A 101 -2.57 -12.63 15.66
CA LYS A 101 -2.59 -11.48 16.57
C LYS A 101 -1.32 -10.63 16.40
N LYS A 102 -0.18 -11.29 16.33
CA LYS A 102 1.12 -10.63 16.17
C LYS A 102 1.21 -9.89 14.85
N ARG A 103 0.73 -10.50 13.76
CA ARG A 103 0.69 -9.86 12.45
C ARG A 103 -0.20 -8.62 12.45
N ALA A 104 -1.38 -8.68 13.05
CA ALA A 104 -2.27 -7.54 13.17
C ALA A 104 -1.63 -6.40 14.01
N GLU A 105 -0.94 -6.75 15.09
CA GLU A 105 -0.21 -5.80 15.93
C GLU A 105 0.92 -5.11 15.15
N ILE A 106 1.71 -5.87 14.39
CA ILE A 106 2.79 -5.33 13.56
C ILE A 106 2.25 -4.34 12.53
N GLU A 107 1.14 -4.67 11.86
CA GLU A 107 0.51 -3.79 10.88
C GLU A 107 0.01 -2.48 11.54
N MET A 108 -0.61 -2.58 12.69
CA MET A 108 -1.09 -1.40 13.42
C MET A 108 0.09 -0.52 13.88
N ASN A 109 1.16 -1.14 14.37
CA ASN A 109 2.36 -0.42 14.80
C ASN A 109 3.03 0.29 13.60
N ARG A 110 3.07 -0.37 12.45
CA ARG A 110 3.62 0.23 11.23
C ARG A 110 2.79 1.44 10.78
N LEU A 111 1.47 1.31 10.76
CA LEU A 111 0.58 2.45 10.46
C LEU A 111 0.80 3.61 11.42
N LYS A 112 0.81 3.33 12.71
CA LYS A 112 1.02 4.35 13.73
C LYS A 112 2.37 5.04 13.57
N GLY A 113 3.41 4.28 13.19
CA GLY A 113 4.73 4.83 12.87
C GLY A 113 4.70 5.81 11.71
N HIS A 114 4.01 5.48 10.61
CA HIS A 114 3.82 6.40 9.49
C HIS A 114 3.14 7.69 9.91
N LEU A 115 2.04 7.57 10.65
CA LEU A 115 1.27 8.72 11.12
C LEU A 115 2.07 9.58 12.10
N THR A 116 2.87 8.97 12.96
CA THR A 116 3.74 9.68 13.92
C THR A 116 4.76 10.55 13.18
N VAL A 117 5.39 10.03 12.17
CA VAL A 117 6.36 10.80 11.37
C VAL A 117 5.68 11.96 10.65
N LEU A 118 4.53 11.70 10.01
CA LEU A 118 3.81 12.71 9.23
C LEU A 118 3.22 13.83 10.11
N LEU A 119 2.76 13.51 11.31
CA LEU A 119 2.13 14.47 12.21
C LEU A 119 3.11 15.12 13.19
N GLY A 120 4.31 14.58 13.33
CA GLY A 120 5.32 15.08 14.26
C GLY A 120 5.09 14.68 15.70
N SER A 121 4.05 13.92 15.99
CA SER A 121 3.73 13.40 17.33
C SER A 121 2.90 12.14 17.21
N GLU A 122 2.96 11.29 18.25
CA GLU A 122 2.24 10.02 18.27
C GLU A 122 0.71 10.24 18.38
N PRO A 123 -0.08 9.85 17.39
CA PRO A 123 -1.53 10.03 17.45
C PRO A 123 -2.18 9.01 18.37
N THR A 124 -3.28 9.41 19.00
CA THR A 124 -4.13 8.55 19.82
C THR A 124 -5.49 8.25 19.15
N ASN A 125 -5.87 9.05 18.18
CA ASN A 125 -7.11 8.90 17.41
C ASN A 125 -6.78 8.58 15.96
N MET A 126 -7.04 7.33 15.53
CA MET A 126 -6.69 6.87 14.20
C MET A 126 -7.44 7.62 13.10
N VAL A 127 -8.75 7.79 13.25
CA VAL A 127 -9.58 8.48 12.25
C VAL A 127 -9.14 9.94 12.13
N GLY A 128 -8.99 10.63 13.25
CA GLY A 128 -8.53 12.03 13.27
C GLY A 128 -7.15 12.18 12.63
N ALA A 129 -6.24 11.25 12.89
CA ALA A 129 -4.90 11.25 12.29
C ALA A 129 -4.96 11.08 10.77
N LEU A 130 -5.75 10.12 10.28
CA LEU A 130 -5.92 9.89 8.84
C LEU A 130 -6.55 11.11 8.13
N GLU A 131 -7.55 11.73 8.76
CA GLU A 131 -8.17 12.94 8.23
C GLU A 131 -7.19 14.11 8.18
N GLN A 132 -6.35 14.24 9.20
CA GLN A 132 -5.33 15.29 9.27
C GLN A 132 -4.28 15.11 8.17
N VAL A 133 -3.80 13.88 7.93
CA VAL A 133 -2.86 13.58 6.84
C VAL A 133 -3.53 13.80 5.48
N SER A 134 -4.78 13.42 5.32
CA SER A 134 -5.54 13.69 4.08
C SER A 134 -5.64 15.19 3.82
N GLY A 135 -5.84 16.00 4.85
CA GLY A 135 -5.85 17.45 4.76
C GLY A 135 -4.50 18.02 4.31
N MET A 136 -3.41 17.46 4.82
CA MET A 136 -2.05 17.84 4.38
C MET A 136 -1.85 17.58 2.88
N ILE A 137 -2.27 16.42 2.39
CA ILE A 137 -2.15 16.04 0.98
C ILE A 137 -2.98 16.95 0.09
N GLN A 138 -4.16 17.37 0.54
CA GLN A 138 -5.07 18.24 -0.22
C GLN A 138 -4.68 19.73 -0.14
N SER A 139 -3.74 20.08 0.72
CA SER A 139 -3.28 21.47 0.83
C SER A 139 -2.46 21.90 -0.38
N ASP A 140 -2.24 23.20 -0.54
CA ASP A 140 -1.42 23.76 -1.62
C ASP A 140 0.07 23.42 -1.45
N GLN A 141 0.48 23.02 -0.26
CA GLN A 141 1.86 22.64 0.03
C GLN A 141 2.07 21.14 -0.18
N ALA A 142 3.05 20.78 -1.02
CA ALA A 142 3.39 19.39 -1.25
C ALA A 142 3.94 18.73 0.02
N VAL A 143 3.49 17.52 0.29
CA VAL A 143 4.02 16.68 1.38
C VAL A 143 5.18 15.88 0.83
N VAL A 144 6.39 16.20 1.27
CA VAL A 144 7.63 15.53 0.85
C VAL A 144 8.20 14.76 2.04
N CYS A 145 8.52 13.50 1.82
CA CYS A 145 9.05 12.64 2.88
C CYS A 145 10.14 11.71 2.35
N ASN A 146 11.01 11.28 3.24
CA ASN A 146 11.91 10.17 3.00
C ASN A 146 11.20 8.86 3.32
N VAL A 147 11.18 7.96 2.33
CA VAL A 147 10.55 6.65 2.42
C VAL A 147 11.61 5.59 2.22
N ARG A 148 11.69 4.67 3.17
CA ARG A 148 12.57 3.50 3.05
C ARG A 148 11.78 2.33 2.50
N CYS A 149 12.22 1.82 1.35
CA CYS A 149 11.66 0.63 0.73
C CYS A 149 12.49 -0.60 1.09
N ASN A 150 11.85 -1.60 1.65
CA ASN A 150 12.46 -2.86 2.03
C ASN A 150 11.88 -4.02 1.22
N TYR A 151 12.75 -4.90 0.78
CA TYR A 151 12.40 -6.12 0.08
C TYR A 151 12.85 -7.30 0.90
N ARG A 152 11.96 -8.27 1.09
CA ARG A 152 12.26 -9.51 1.78
C ARG A 152 11.84 -10.69 0.91
N GLU A 153 12.77 -11.58 0.63
CA GLU A 153 12.49 -12.80 -0.10
C GLU A 153 12.22 -13.95 0.88
N VAL A 154 11.10 -14.65 0.68
CA VAL A 154 10.73 -15.85 1.44
C VAL A 154 10.26 -16.90 0.44
N GLY A 155 11.10 -17.91 0.17
CA GLY A 155 10.83 -18.88 -0.89
C GLY A 155 10.77 -18.20 -2.25
N ASP A 156 9.67 -18.41 -2.99
CA ASP A 156 9.45 -17.81 -4.31
C ASP A 156 8.75 -16.43 -4.25
N ARG A 157 8.51 -15.90 -3.04
CA ARG A 157 7.77 -14.65 -2.85
C ARG A 157 8.69 -13.54 -2.39
N THR A 158 8.48 -12.35 -2.97
CA THR A 158 9.10 -11.11 -2.52
C THR A 158 8.05 -10.28 -1.79
N TYR A 159 8.32 -9.98 -0.52
CA TYR A 159 7.49 -9.08 0.27
C TYR A 159 8.11 -7.69 0.25
N LYS A 160 7.27 -6.70 -0.03
CA LYS A 160 7.67 -5.29 -0.11
C LYS A 160 7.01 -4.53 1.02
N THR A 161 7.79 -3.79 1.78
CA THR A 161 7.28 -2.88 2.80
C THR A 161 7.95 -1.53 2.65
N GLU A 162 7.23 -0.48 3.01
CA GLU A 162 7.80 0.85 3.08
C GLU A 162 7.63 1.42 4.47
N TYR A 163 8.53 2.33 4.82
CA TYR A 163 8.47 3.10 6.07
C TYR A 163 8.72 4.56 5.75
N ILE A 164 7.81 5.43 6.19
CA ILE A 164 8.04 6.87 6.17
C ILE A 164 9.00 7.17 7.31
N ARG A 165 10.19 7.66 6.95
CA ARG A 165 11.28 7.87 7.91
C ARG A 165 11.39 9.30 8.40
N GLU A 166 11.04 10.25 7.55
CA GLU A 166 11.19 11.67 7.85
C GLU A 166 10.22 12.49 7.00
N LEU A 167 9.63 13.49 7.59
CA LEU A 167 8.87 14.52 6.88
C LEU A 167 9.81 15.68 6.54
N LEU A 168 9.96 15.96 5.26
CA LEU A 168 10.86 17.02 4.76
C LEU A 168 10.12 18.34 4.55
N SER A 169 8.86 18.29 4.11
CA SER A 169 8.01 19.47 3.95
C SER A 169 6.53 19.08 4.00
N GLY A 170 5.66 20.07 4.21
CA GLY A 170 4.21 19.85 4.27
C GLY A 170 3.71 19.53 5.67
N ALA A 171 4.43 19.96 6.72
CA ALA A 171 4.01 19.75 8.10
C ALA A 171 2.59 20.25 8.35
N ALA A 172 1.83 19.52 9.16
CA ALA A 172 0.52 19.95 9.65
C ALA A 172 0.71 21.22 10.51
N SER A 173 -0.03 22.24 10.14
CA SER A 173 -0.06 23.51 10.90
C SER A 173 -1.05 23.43 12.04
#